data_516553736270a156dff4453e7b087c79
#
_entry.id   516553736270a156dff4453e7b087c79
#
_cell.length_a   1.000
_cell.length_b   1.000
_cell.length_c   1.000
_cell.angle_alpha   90.00
_cell.angle_beta   90.00
_cell.angle_gamma   90.00
#
_symmetry.space_group_name_H-M   'P 1'
#
loop_
_entity.id
_entity.type
_entity.pdbx_description
1 polymer ?
#
loop_
_entity_poly.entity_id
_entity_poly.type
_entity_poly.pdbx_seq_one_letter_code
_entity_poly.pdbx_strand_id
1 'polypeptide(L)'
;MLSAKEVAYEVTKALDEKKGRDIKLLRISDVSSLADYFLICTGTSNTHVKTLCDYAEYTLEQLGEPMLGREVHRGTSWELLDYGSIVVHVFTEEAREFYSLERLWADAEQVDISDIIIEE
;
A
#
# COMPACT_ATOMS: atom_id res chain seq x y z
N MET A 1 16.34 13.03 -5.66
CA MET A 1 15.80 11.67 -5.48
C MET A 1 15.08 11.58 -4.14
N LEU A 2 13.86 11.05 -4.15
CA LEU A 2 13.08 10.92 -2.92
C LEU A 2 13.56 9.71 -2.11
N SER A 3 13.51 9.83 -0.77
CA SER A 3 13.76 8.70 0.11
C SER A 3 12.59 7.73 0.04
N ALA A 4 12.79 6.50 0.50
CA ALA A 4 11.71 5.51 0.55
C ALA A 4 10.51 6.02 1.35
N LYS A 5 10.77 6.73 2.44
CA LYS A 5 9.71 7.32 3.27
C LYS A 5 8.91 8.37 2.50
N GLU A 6 9.60 9.24 1.76
CA GLU A 6 8.94 10.26 0.96
C GLU A 6 8.10 9.65 -0.16
N VAL A 7 8.61 8.60 -0.82
CA VAL A 7 7.87 7.88 -1.84
C VAL A 7 6.64 7.23 -1.23
N ALA A 8 6.78 6.60 -0.06
CA ALA A 8 5.65 5.98 0.64
C ALA A 8 4.57 7.01 0.97
N TYR A 9 4.96 8.21 1.37
CA TYR A 9 4.00 9.29 1.66
C TYR A 9 3.26 9.72 0.39
N GLU A 10 3.97 9.84 -0.74
CA GLU A 10 3.33 10.23 -2.00
C GLU A 10 2.30 9.18 -2.45
N VAL A 11 2.62 7.90 -2.29
CA VAL A 11 1.68 6.83 -2.63
C VAL A 11 0.49 6.83 -1.68
N THR A 12 0.72 7.11 -0.39
CA THR A 12 -0.36 7.24 0.59
C THR A 12 -1.35 8.32 0.17
N LYS A 13 -0.84 9.48 -0.26
CA LYS A 13 -1.69 10.57 -0.79
C LYS A 13 -2.49 10.12 -1.98
N ALA A 14 -1.85 9.39 -2.90
CA ALA A 14 -2.51 8.90 -4.10
C ALA A 14 -3.68 7.98 -3.76
N LEU A 15 -3.46 7.06 -2.83
CA LEU A 15 -4.51 6.14 -2.40
C LEU A 15 -5.66 6.89 -1.73
N ASP A 16 -5.35 7.89 -0.91
CA ASP A 16 -6.35 8.70 -0.25
C ASP A 16 -7.18 9.50 -1.28
N GLU A 17 -6.53 10.06 -2.30
CA GLU A 17 -7.21 10.78 -3.37
C GLU A 17 -8.26 9.93 -4.08
N LYS A 18 -8.00 8.64 -4.21
CA LYS A 18 -8.92 7.70 -4.86
C LYS A 18 -9.82 6.98 -3.86
N LYS A 19 -9.98 7.57 -2.66
CA LYS A 19 -10.90 7.09 -1.63
C LYS A 19 -10.53 5.73 -1.05
N GLY A 20 -9.23 5.41 -1.02
CA GLY A 20 -8.75 4.23 -0.32
C GLY A 20 -9.11 4.32 1.16
N ARG A 21 -9.49 3.20 1.77
CA ARG A 21 -9.92 3.14 3.16
C ARG A 21 -8.91 2.43 4.04
N ASP A 22 -8.91 2.78 5.31
CA ASP A 22 -8.07 2.14 6.34
C ASP A 22 -6.62 2.01 5.88
N ILE A 23 -6.08 3.11 5.34
CA ILE A 23 -4.70 3.13 4.85
C ILE A 23 -3.76 3.06 6.05
N LYS A 24 -2.83 2.11 6.02
CA LYS A 24 -1.80 1.98 7.04
C LYS A 24 -0.44 1.89 6.39
N LEU A 25 0.51 2.63 6.94
CA LEU A 25 1.90 2.59 6.51
C LEU A 25 2.71 1.96 7.62
N LEU A 26 3.35 0.83 7.32
CA LEU A 26 4.16 0.11 8.28
C LEU A 26 5.63 0.19 7.86
N ARG A 27 6.49 0.53 8.81
CA ARG A 27 7.93 0.46 8.60
C ARG A 27 8.38 -0.93 9.01
N ILE A 28 8.79 -1.73 8.05
CA ILE A 28 9.15 -3.12 8.33
C ILE A 28 10.66 -3.38 8.27
N SER A 29 11.46 -2.37 7.94
CA SER A 29 12.91 -2.54 7.81
C SER A 29 13.59 -3.06 9.08
N ASP A 30 13.01 -2.78 10.25
CA ASP A 30 13.55 -3.22 11.53
C ASP A 30 13.20 -4.67 11.87
N VAL A 31 12.19 -5.24 11.22
CA VAL A 31 11.71 -6.60 11.51
C VAL A 31 11.84 -7.56 10.34
N SER A 32 12.19 -7.04 9.16
CA SER A 32 12.30 -7.86 7.95
C SER A 32 13.23 -7.23 6.94
N SER A 33 13.84 -8.07 6.11
CA SER A 33 14.65 -7.60 4.99
C SER A 33 13.88 -7.57 3.68
N LEU A 34 12.57 -7.88 3.70
CA LEU A 34 11.74 -7.92 2.49
C LEU A 34 11.54 -6.56 1.83
N ALA A 35 11.38 -5.53 2.65
CA ALA A 35 11.18 -4.17 2.17
C ALA A 35 11.40 -3.20 3.32
N ASP A 36 11.41 -1.90 3.03
CA ASP A 36 11.47 -0.88 4.07
C ASP A 36 10.08 -0.54 4.59
N TYR A 37 9.09 -0.49 3.70
CA TYR A 37 7.73 -0.12 4.04
C TYR A 37 6.70 -1.03 3.38
N PHE A 38 5.65 -1.33 4.12
CA PHE A 38 4.42 -1.92 3.59
C PHE A 38 3.33 -0.87 3.68
N LEU A 39 2.59 -0.70 2.61
CA LEU A 39 1.44 0.18 2.58
C LEU A 39 0.21 -0.70 2.37
N ILE A 40 -0.74 -0.63 3.29
CA ILE A 40 -1.93 -1.48 3.26
C ILE A 40 -3.16 -0.59 3.11
N CYS A 41 -4.02 -0.91 2.15
CA CYS A 41 -5.19 -0.12 1.84
C CYS A 41 -6.37 -1.02 1.51
N THR A 42 -7.58 -0.55 1.80
CA THR A 42 -8.81 -1.26 1.50
C THR A 42 -9.59 -0.54 0.41
N GLY A 43 -10.06 -1.31 -0.57
CA GLY A 43 -11.01 -0.82 -1.58
C GLY A 43 -12.41 -1.34 -1.28
N THR A 44 -13.41 -0.62 -1.76
CA THR A 44 -14.82 -0.96 -1.49
C THR A 44 -15.36 -2.07 -2.41
N SER A 45 -14.63 -2.38 -3.46
CA SER A 45 -15.02 -3.40 -4.45
C SER A 45 -13.77 -3.85 -5.20
N ASN A 46 -13.89 -4.91 -5.99
CA ASN A 46 -12.78 -5.37 -6.84
C ASN A 46 -12.39 -4.29 -7.85
N THR A 47 -13.35 -3.57 -8.40
CA THR A 47 -13.09 -2.46 -9.32
C THR A 47 -12.33 -1.35 -8.62
N HIS A 48 -12.70 -1.03 -7.37
CA HIS A 48 -12.03 -0.01 -6.60
C HIS A 48 -10.60 -0.42 -6.26
N VAL A 49 -10.37 -1.68 -5.91
CA VAL A 49 -9.03 -2.23 -5.67
C VAL A 49 -8.16 -2.02 -6.91
N LYS A 50 -8.68 -2.36 -8.09
CA LYS A 50 -7.95 -2.17 -9.34
C LYS A 50 -7.63 -0.69 -9.59
N THR A 51 -8.60 0.20 -9.37
CA THR A 51 -8.41 1.64 -9.54
C THR A 51 -7.33 2.17 -8.62
N LEU A 52 -7.35 1.75 -7.36
CA LEU A 52 -6.33 2.15 -6.39
C LEU A 52 -4.94 1.70 -6.82
N CYS A 53 -4.82 0.45 -7.27
CA CYS A 53 -3.55 -0.09 -7.74
C CYS A 53 -3.06 0.61 -8.99
N ASP A 54 -3.95 0.86 -9.96
CA ASP A 54 -3.59 1.55 -11.20
C ASP A 54 -3.08 2.96 -10.90
N TYR A 55 -3.71 3.66 -9.97
CA TYR A 55 -3.29 5.02 -9.64
C TYR A 55 -1.99 5.04 -8.82
N ALA A 56 -1.81 4.07 -7.94
CA ALA A 56 -0.55 3.92 -7.21
C ALA A 56 0.61 3.65 -8.18
N GLU A 57 0.40 2.75 -9.14
CA GLU A 57 1.39 2.45 -10.17
C GLU A 57 1.73 3.71 -10.98
N TYR A 58 0.71 4.44 -11.41
CA TYR A 58 0.90 5.68 -12.14
C TYR A 58 1.73 6.69 -11.33
N THR A 59 1.38 6.86 -10.06
CA THR A 59 2.08 7.79 -9.17
C THR A 59 3.56 7.41 -9.03
N LEU A 60 3.83 6.13 -8.80
CA LEU A 60 5.21 5.64 -8.64
C LEU A 60 6.00 5.78 -9.93
N GLU A 61 5.35 5.57 -11.08
CA GLU A 61 5.97 5.78 -12.37
C GLU A 61 6.37 7.24 -12.56
N GLN A 62 5.50 8.19 -12.16
CA GLN A 62 5.81 9.61 -12.24
C GLN A 62 6.96 10.00 -11.32
N LEU A 63 7.17 9.26 -10.24
CA LEU A 63 8.26 9.49 -9.31
C LEU A 63 9.57 8.82 -9.77
N GLY A 64 9.52 8.09 -10.89
CA GLY A 64 10.68 7.42 -11.42
C GLY A 64 11.07 6.14 -10.71
N GLU A 65 10.14 5.56 -9.94
CA GLU A 65 10.40 4.32 -9.21
C GLU A 65 10.15 3.12 -10.11
N PRO A 66 11.15 2.24 -10.29
CA PRO A 66 10.95 1.05 -11.12
C PRO A 66 10.15 -0.01 -10.40
N MET A 67 9.11 -0.52 -11.05
CA MET A 67 8.30 -1.60 -10.51
C MET A 67 8.98 -2.94 -10.72
N LEU A 68 9.10 -3.74 -9.67
CA LEU A 68 9.66 -5.09 -9.75
C LEU A 68 8.59 -6.10 -10.16
N GLY A 69 7.35 -5.88 -9.75
CA GLY A 69 6.27 -6.77 -10.13
C GLY A 69 4.93 -6.29 -9.61
N ARG A 70 3.88 -6.76 -10.26
CA ARG A 70 2.50 -6.55 -9.81
C ARG A 70 1.82 -7.89 -9.84
N GLU A 71 1.25 -8.29 -8.70
CA GLU A 71 0.57 -9.56 -8.57
C GLU A 71 -0.91 -9.34 -8.31
N VAL A 72 -1.75 -10.04 -9.04
CA VAL A 72 -3.19 -10.03 -8.86
C VAL A 72 -3.60 -11.43 -8.42
N HIS A 73 -4.07 -11.54 -7.19
CA HIS A 73 -4.53 -12.81 -6.65
C HIS A 73 -6.00 -13.00 -6.99
N ARG A 74 -6.26 -13.56 -8.16
CA ARG A 74 -7.61 -13.76 -8.67
C ARG A 74 -8.44 -14.60 -7.71
N GLY A 75 -9.67 -14.16 -7.51
CA GLY A 75 -10.60 -14.83 -6.59
C GLY A 75 -10.38 -14.48 -5.13
N THR A 76 -9.34 -13.70 -4.81
CA THR A 76 -9.02 -13.34 -3.45
C THR A 76 -9.18 -11.85 -3.16
N SER A 77 -9.39 -11.04 -4.20
CA SER A 77 -9.57 -9.58 -4.09
C SER A 77 -8.38 -8.90 -3.40
N TRP A 78 -7.18 -9.34 -3.74
CA TRP A 78 -5.93 -8.81 -3.23
C TRP A 78 -4.99 -8.54 -4.40
N GLU A 79 -4.48 -7.31 -4.50
CA GLU A 79 -3.43 -6.96 -5.45
C GLU A 79 -2.22 -6.42 -4.71
N LEU A 80 -1.05 -6.72 -5.22
CA LEU A 80 0.22 -6.34 -4.62
C LEU A 80 1.09 -5.67 -5.67
N LEU A 81 1.68 -4.52 -5.31
CA LEU A 81 2.65 -3.81 -6.15
C LEU A 81 3.99 -3.84 -5.44
N ASP A 82 4.99 -4.47 -6.06
CA ASP A 82 6.32 -4.64 -5.46
C ASP A 82 7.30 -3.67 -6.11
N TYR A 83 7.87 -2.78 -5.32
CA TYR A 83 8.88 -1.81 -5.74
C TYR A 83 10.20 -1.99 -4.99
N GLY A 84 10.39 -3.14 -4.37
CA GLY A 84 11.60 -3.44 -3.60
C GLY A 84 11.58 -2.80 -2.22
N SER A 85 11.83 -1.49 -2.14
CA SER A 85 11.81 -0.79 -0.85
C SER A 85 10.40 -0.59 -0.31
N ILE A 86 9.39 -0.58 -1.19
CA ILE A 86 7.99 -0.36 -0.82
C ILE A 86 7.15 -1.43 -1.48
N VAL A 87 6.26 -2.05 -0.71
CA VAL A 87 5.28 -2.98 -1.23
C VAL A 87 3.91 -2.45 -0.88
N VAL A 88 3.06 -2.26 -1.88
CA VAL A 88 1.70 -1.76 -1.71
C VAL A 88 0.74 -2.93 -1.78
N HIS A 89 -0.06 -3.11 -0.73
CA HIS A 89 -1.08 -4.16 -0.66
C HIS A 89 -2.46 -3.52 -0.66
N VAL A 90 -3.29 -3.89 -1.60
CA VAL A 90 -4.67 -3.39 -1.66
C VAL A 90 -5.62 -4.57 -1.64
N PHE A 91 -6.58 -4.53 -0.73
CA PHE A 91 -7.55 -5.60 -0.50
C PHE A 91 -8.97 -5.05 -0.53
N THR A 92 -9.95 -5.93 -0.78
CA THR A 92 -11.30 -5.66 -0.30
C THR A 92 -11.30 -5.87 1.21
N GLU A 93 -12.32 -5.38 1.89
CA GLU A 93 -12.43 -5.55 3.34
C GLU A 93 -12.42 -7.02 3.76
N GLU A 94 -13.13 -7.87 3.05
CA GLU A 94 -13.16 -9.30 3.32
C GLU A 94 -11.78 -9.94 3.18
N ALA A 95 -11.06 -9.62 2.11
CA ALA A 95 -9.73 -10.18 1.88
C ALA A 95 -8.74 -9.70 2.93
N ARG A 96 -8.80 -8.42 3.30
CA ARG A 96 -7.93 -7.86 4.33
C ARG A 96 -8.10 -8.58 5.67
N GLU A 97 -9.35 -8.82 6.04
CA GLU A 97 -9.67 -9.53 7.26
C GLU A 97 -9.21 -10.98 7.21
N PHE A 98 -9.41 -11.64 6.06
CA PHE A 98 -9.02 -13.03 5.87
C PHE A 98 -7.50 -13.23 5.94
N TYR A 99 -6.73 -12.41 5.24
CA TYR A 99 -5.27 -12.55 5.20
C TYR A 99 -4.57 -11.96 6.41
N SER A 100 -5.16 -10.94 7.03
CA SER A 100 -4.67 -10.33 8.28
C SER A 100 -3.16 -10.02 8.27
N LEU A 101 -2.68 -9.37 7.20
CA LEU A 101 -1.26 -9.00 7.10
C LEU A 101 -0.81 -8.17 8.29
N GLU A 102 -1.68 -7.32 8.81
CA GLU A 102 -1.37 -6.47 9.94
C GLU A 102 -1.03 -7.28 11.20
N ARG A 103 -1.67 -8.44 11.37
CA ARG A 103 -1.36 -9.33 12.48
C ARG A 103 0.00 -9.97 12.29
N LEU A 104 0.32 -10.36 11.05
CA LEU A 104 1.61 -10.96 10.72
C LEU A 104 2.75 -9.98 10.99
N TRP A 105 2.51 -8.70 10.72
CA TRP A 105 3.51 -7.65 10.91
C TRP A 105 3.22 -6.77 12.12
N ALA A 106 2.62 -7.33 13.17
CA ALA A 106 2.23 -6.59 14.37
C ALA A 106 3.41 -5.93 15.08
N ASP A 107 4.62 -6.48 14.92
CA ASP A 107 5.83 -5.91 15.52
C ASP A 107 6.41 -4.73 14.74
N ALA A 108 5.89 -4.45 13.55
CA ALA A 108 6.36 -3.34 12.73
C ALA A 108 5.84 -2.01 13.28
N GLU A 109 6.65 -0.97 13.12
CA GLU A 109 6.24 0.37 13.51
C GLU A 109 5.16 0.88 12.55
N GLN A 110 4.04 1.34 13.11
CA GLN A 110 3.01 2.01 12.32
C GLN A 110 3.38 3.48 12.21
N VAL A 111 3.62 3.93 10.98
CA VAL A 111 3.99 5.33 10.73
C VAL A 111 2.73 6.19 10.74
N ASP A 112 2.79 7.31 11.44
CA ASP A 112 1.67 8.25 11.52
C ASP A 112 1.48 8.94 10.16
N ILE A 113 0.31 8.76 9.56
CA ILE A 113 -0.06 9.37 8.29
C ILE A 113 -1.25 10.32 8.43
N SER A 114 -1.59 10.70 9.65
CA SER A 114 -2.75 11.56 9.92
C SER A 114 -2.66 12.92 9.24
N ASP A 115 -1.45 13.43 8.99
CA ASP A 115 -1.25 14.69 8.29
C ASP A 115 -1.46 14.58 6.79
N ILE A 116 -1.50 13.37 6.25
CA ILE A 116 -1.61 13.10 4.82
C ILE A 116 -3.04 12.76 4.44
N ILE A 117 -3.72 11.98 5.28
CA ILE A 117 -5.05 11.49 5.00
C ILE A 117 -6.09 12.56 5.36
N ILE A 118 -6.98 12.82 4.40
CA ILE A 118 -8.10 13.72 4.60
C ILE A 118 -9.31 12.86 4.95
N GLU A 119 -9.74 12.92 6.19
CA GLU A 119 -10.94 12.21 6.62
C GLU A 119 -12.18 13.05 6.29
N GLU A 120 -13.14 12.40 5.65
CA GLU A 120 -14.42 13.03 5.37
C GLU A 120 -15.49 12.48 6.30
#